data_43735164c5039a067ebf22f3f5e7d908
#
_entry.id   43735164c5039a067ebf22f3f5e7d908
#
_cell.length_a   1.000
_cell.length_b   1.000
_cell.length_c   1.000
_cell.angle_alpha   90.00
_cell.angle_beta   90.00
_cell.angle_gamma   90.00
#
_symmetry.space_group_name_H-M   'P 1'
#
loop_
_entity.id
_entity.type
_entity.pdbx_description
1 polymer ?
#
loop_
_entity_poly.entity_id
_entity_poly.type
_entity_poly.pdbx_seq_one_letter_code
_entity_poly.pdbx_strand_id
1 'polypeptide(L)'
;MSVECHTKILCVALLLGVCATAVGQVTEQQAERIKAAVPNQAAVKPKQPRRVLIWNTPFMDQSPHKGYTIPQAEYAMKQLGQKTGAFEPVVSDDVAMYLPENLKKFDAIVMNNSNGPWIRPMEKDMPKLGKLGADIDGVERALRESLLSWVRSGGGIVAYHHAVGGNTHWPQFQELLGAGYWGHPWNEEVGVELDEPGHPLLAAFEGRNFRLAEEIFQFREPYSREKLRVLLSLDTGTTNMGVPWIHRDDNDFALAWVRPYGKGRVFYTTLGHDPQMYWNPLFLRHVLAGIQFAAGDLAVPQ
;
A
#
# COMPACT_ATOMS: atom_id res chain seq x y z
N MET A 1 44.97 -29.83 -64.79
CA MET A 1 43.58 -29.33 -64.56
C MET A 1 43.24 -29.68 -63.14
N SER A 2 43.37 -28.72 -62.23
CA SER A 2 43.03 -28.85 -60.81
C SER A 2 41.71 -28.13 -60.57
N VAL A 3 40.76 -28.86 -60.03
CA VAL A 3 39.46 -28.35 -59.67
C VAL A 3 39.51 -27.98 -58.17
N GLU A 4 39.50 -26.69 -57.86
CA GLU A 4 39.38 -26.19 -56.50
C GLU A 4 37.89 -26.20 -56.05
N CYS A 5 37.62 -26.99 -55.03
CA CYS A 5 36.31 -27.07 -54.41
C CYS A 5 36.24 -26.01 -53.26
N HIS A 6 35.47 -24.91 -53.46
CA HIS A 6 35.23 -23.88 -52.38
C HIS A 6 34.04 -24.29 -51.56
N THR A 7 34.32 -24.81 -50.37
CA THR A 7 33.28 -25.05 -49.37
C THR A 7 32.95 -23.75 -48.62
N LYS A 8 31.76 -23.17 -48.85
CA LYS A 8 31.26 -22.05 -48.10
C LYS A 8 30.69 -22.55 -46.77
N ILE A 9 31.37 -22.21 -45.69
CA ILE A 9 30.87 -22.44 -44.33
C ILE A 9 29.90 -21.30 -44.00
N LEU A 10 28.61 -21.63 -43.84
CA LEU A 10 27.55 -20.72 -43.40
C LEU A 10 27.54 -20.70 -41.86
N CYS A 11 28.14 -19.67 -41.27
CA CYS A 11 27.99 -19.43 -39.83
C CYS A 11 26.58 -18.89 -39.52
N VAL A 12 25.71 -19.73 -38.98
CA VAL A 12 24.46 -19.32 -38.40
C VAL A 12 24.74 -18.81 -36.97
N ALA A 13 24.78 -17.50 -36.79
CA ALA A 13 24.84 -16.89 -35.47
C ALA A 13 23.49 -17.05 -34.79
N LEU A 14 23.39 -17.95 -33.82
CA LEU A 14 22.24 -18.07 -32.91
C LEU A 14 22.31 -16.90 -31.96
N LEU A 15 21.53 -15.87 -32.21
CA LEU A 15 21.24 -14.79 -31.22
C LEU A 15 20.35 -15.38 -30.11
N LEU A 16 20.97 -15.87 -29.05
CA LEU A 16 20.32 -16.13 -27.78
C LEU A 16 19.94 -14.75 -27.18
N GLY A 17 18.75 -14.32 -27.47
CA GLY A 17 18.14 -13.18 -26.75
C GLY A 17 18.00 -13.57 -25.30
N VAL A 18 18.94 -13.13 -24.46
CA VAL A 18 18.77 -13.12 -23.01
C VAL A 18 17.68 -12.09 -22.72
N CYS A 19 16.45 -12.57 -22.55
CA CYS A 19 15.37 -11.78 -21.99
C CYS A 19 15.74 -11.51 -20.52
N ALA A 20 16.51 -10.46 -20.27
CA ALA A 20 16.68 -9.93 -18.93
C ALA A 20 15.29 -9.44 -18.49
N THR A 21 14.59 -10.25 -17.71
CA THR A 21 13.40 -9.79 -17.01
C THR A 21 13.85 -8.68 -16.07
N ALA A 22 13.56 -7.43 -16.44
CA ALA A 22 13.78 -6.28 -15.58
C ALA A 22 12.97 -6.53 -14.30
N VAL A 23 13.67 -6.80 -13.21
CA VAL A 23 13.08 -6.97 -11.88
C VAL A 23 12.38 -5.67 -11.52
N GLY A 24 11.05 -5.70 -11.42
CA GLY A 24 10.27 -4.57 -10.95
C GLY A 24 9.34 -3.88 -11.96
N GLN A 25 9.07 -4.47 -13.13
CA GLN A 25 8.07 -3.94 -14.06
C GLN A 25 6.81 -4.84 -14.11
N VAL A 26 5.64 -4.18 -14.17
CA VAL A 26 4.36 -4.86 -14.42
C VAL A 26 4.39 -5.43 -15.84
N THR A 27 4.16 -6.73 -15.99
CA THR A 27 4.06 -7.36 -17.32
C THR A 27 2.81 -6.87 -18.05
N GLU A 28 2.79 -6.96 -19.38
CA GLU A 28 1.60 -6.58 -20.16
C GLU A 28 0.37 -7.38 -19.72
N GLN A 29 0.50 -8.69 -19.48
CA GLN A 29 -0.59 -9.53 -18.98
C GLN A 29 -1.10 -9.06 -17.61
N GLN A 30 -0.21 -8.69 -16.68
CA GLN A 30 -0.61 -8.14 -15.38
C GLN A 30 -1.31 -6.79 -15.55
N ALA A 31 -0.79 -5.91 -16.39
CA ALA A 31 -1.40 -4.60 -16.68
C ALA A 31 -2.83 -4.76 -17.21
N GLU A 32 -3.07 -5.68 -18.14
CA GLU A 32 -4.42 -5.95 -18.66
C GLU A 32 -5.35 -6.50 -17.59
N ARG A 33 -4.89 -7.44 -16.75
CA ARG A 33 -5.68 -7.96 -15.61
C ARG A 33 -6.05 -6.84 -14.64
N ILE A 34 -5.10 -5.97 -14.28
CA ILE A 34 -5.35 -4.83 -13.39
C ILE A 34 -6.37 -3.88 -14.01
N LYS A 35 -6.19 -3.48 -15.28
CA LYS A 35 -7.15 -2.62 -16.00
C LYS A 35 -8.55 -3.19 -16.04
N ALA A 36 -8.67 -4.51 -16.28
CA ALA A 36 -9.96 -5.19 -16.31
C ALA A 36 -10.66 -5.20 -14.93
N ALA A 37 -9.89 -5.36 -13.84
CA ALA A 37 -10.42 -5.44 -12.48
C ALA A 37 -10.73 -4.07 -11.85
N VAL A 38 -10.07 -2.99 -12.31
CA VAL A 38 -10.33 -1.63 -11.82
C VAL A 38 -11.77 -1.20 -12.16
N PRO A 39 -12.55 -0.70 -11.18
CA PRO A 39 -13.92 -0.25 -11.42
C PRO A 39 -13.95 0.93 -12.40
N ASN A 40 -15.08 1.05 -13.11
CA ASN A 40 -15.29 2.13 -14.08
C ASN A 40 -15.74 3.45 -13.44
N GLN A 41 -16.12 3.41 -12.17
CA GLN A 41 -16.68 4.55 -11.44
C GLN A 41 -16.09 4.64 -10.05
N ALA A 42 -16.00 5.86 -9.53
CA ALA A 42 -15.68 6.13 -8.13
C ALA A 42 -16.75 5.51 -7.21
N ALA A 43 -16.37 5.14 -5.98
CA ALA A 43 -17.33 4.66 -4.99
C ALA A 43 -18.36 5.75 -4.63
N VAL A 44 -17.90 7.01 -4.58
CA VAL A 44 -18.76 8.19 -4.47
C VAL A 44 -18.23 9.30 -5.39
N LYS A 45 -19.11 10.22 -5.80
CA LYS A 45 -18.69 11.40 -6.55
C LYS A 45 -17.74 12.25 -5.68
N PRO A 46 -16.53 12.59 -6.15
CA PRO A 46 -15.64 13.48 -5.40
C PRO A 46 -16.29 14.85 -5.16
N LYS A 47 -16.13 15.39 -3.96
CA LYS A 47 -16.66 16.71 -3.57
C LYS A 47 -15.92 17.86 -4.25
N GLN A 48 -14.68 17.61 -4.62
CA GLN A 48 -13.77 18.55 -5.33
C GLN A 48 -12.69 17.73 -6.06
N PRO A 49 -11.89 18.32 -6.96
CA PRO A 49 -10.70 17.68 -7.51
C PRO A 49 -9.78 17.21 -6.37
N ARG A 50 -9.39 15.94 -6.39
CA ARG A 50 -8.53 15.33 -5.37
C ARG A 50 -7.18 14.99 -5.97
N ARG A 51 -6.11 15.18 -5.18
CA ARG A 51 -4.77 14.72 -5.50
C ARG A 51 -4.29 13.75 -4.43
N VAL A 52 -3.82 12.60 -4.86
CA VAL A 52 -3.37 11.52 -3.96
C VAL A 52 -1.93 11.16 -4.28
N LEU A 53 -1.06 11.27 -3.28
CA LEU A 53 0.31 10.80 -3.37
C LEU A 53 0.33 9.28 -3.24
N ILE A 54 0.82 8.56 -4.24
CA ILE A 54 1.16 7.15 -4.17
C ILE A 54 2.63 7.09 -3.77
N TRP A 55 2.86 6.82 -2.50
CA TRP A 55 4.19 6.82 -1.91
C TRP A 55 4.86 5.47 -2.08
N ASN A 56 5.93 5.40 -2.85
CA ASN A 56 6.83 4.28 -2.90
C ASN A 56 8.01 4.51 -1.96
N THR A 57 8.46 3.45 -1.26
CA THR A 57 9.65 3.59 -0.41
C THR A 57 10.91 3.83 -1.23
N PRO A 58 11.76 4.80 -0.85
CA PRO A 58 13.08 4.96 -1.49
C PRO A 58 14.02 3.78 -1.21
N PHE A 59 13.67 2.92 -0.25
CA PHE A 59 14.37 1.68 0.11
C PHE A 59 13.81 0.47 -0.63
N MET A 60 13.34 0.66 -1.86
CA MET A 60 12.77 -0.40 -2.69
C MET A 60 13.68 -1.64 -2.76
N ASP A 61 15.00 -1.43 -2.88
CA ASP A 61 15.98 -2.50 -2.99
C ASP A 61 16.08 -3.39 -1.74
N GLN A 62 15.65 -2.88 -0.60
CA GLN A 62 15.64 -3.58 0.69
C GLN A 62 14.26 -4.13 1.05
N SER A 63 13.24 -3.85 0.23
CA SER A 63 11.89 -4.33 0.49
C SER A 63 11.74 -5.79 0.05
N PRO A 64 11.14 -6.68 0.88
CA PRO A 64 10.78 -8.04 0.47
C PRO A 64 9.73 -8.05 -0.65
N HIS A 65 8.98 -6.95 -0.82
CA HIS A 65 7.95 -6.78 -1.84
C HIS A 65 8.47 -6.16 -3.16
N LYS A 66 9.78 -5.88 -3.24
CA LYS A 66 10.42 -5.39 -4.47
C LYS A 66 10.19 -6.33 -5.64
N GLY A 67 9.65 -5.79 -6.72
CA GLY A 67 9.41 -6.57 -7.95
C GLY A 67 8.32 -7.63 -7.82
N TYR A 68 7.79 -7.85 -6.63
CA TYR A 68 6.74 -8.83 -6.35
C TYR A 68 5.35 -8.18 -6.32
N THR A 69 5.16 -7.13 -5.54
CA THR A 69 3.85 -6.48 -5.35
C THR A 69 3.87 -4.96 -5.53
N ILE A 70 4.94 -4.29 -5.17
CA ILE A 70 4.98 -2.81 -5.22
C ILE A 70 4.69 -2.24 -6.62
N PRO A 71 5.26 -2.80 -7.72
CA PRO A 71 4.95 -2.29 -9.07
C PRO A 71 3.49 -2.51 -9.48
N GLN A 72 2.89 -3.67 -9.13
CA GLN A 72 1.49 -3.98 -9.41
C GLN A 72 0.56 -3.07 -8.62
N ALA A 73 0.90 -2.81 -7.36
CA ALA A 73 0.17 -1.90 -6.49
C ALA A 73 0.21 -0.47 -7.02
N GLU A 74 1.40 0.05 -7.37
CA GLU A 74 1.54 1.37 -7.97
C GLU A 74 0.66 1.49 -9.22
N TYR A 75 0.78 0.51 -10.13
CA TYR A 75 0.02 0.52 -11.37
C TYR A 75 -1.50 0.49 -11.11
N ALA A 76 -1.95 -0.37 -10.18
CA ALA A 76 -3.36 -0.44 -9.80
C ALA A 76 -3.87 0.87 -9.20
N MET A 77 -3.13 1.50 -8.29
CA MET A 77 -3.51 2.78 -7.68
C MET A 77 -3.57 3.91 -8.73
N LYS A 78 -2.64 3.93 -9.69
CA LYS A 78 -2.71 4.88 -10.83
C LYS A 78 -3.97 4.65 -11.67
N GLN A 79 -4.27 3.39 -12.00
CA GLN A 79 -5.47 3.05 -12.78
C GLN A 79 -6.76 3.36 -12.02
N LEU A 80 -6.81 3.17 -10.69
CA LEU A 80 -7.96 3.58 -9.87
C LEU A 80 -8.25 5.06 -10.02
N GLY A 81 -7.26 5.94 -9.88
CA GLY A 81 -7.45 7.37 -10.05
C GLY A 81 -7.86 7.74 -11.47
N GLN A 82 -7.10 7.27 -12.46
CA GLN A 82 -7.27 7.64 -13.87
C GLN A 82 -8.60 7.16 -14.46
N LYS A 83 -8.98 5.90 -14.20
CA LYS A 83 -10.17 5.30 -14.79
C LYS A 83 -11.46 5.75 -14.13
N THR A 84 -11.45 5.95 -12.81
CA THR A 84 -12.65 6.35 -12.06
C THR A 84 -12.84 7.86 -11.97
N GLY A 85 -11.79 8.65 -12.21
CA GLY A 85 -11.79 10.09 -11.96
C GLY A 85 -11.93 10.46 -10.47
N ALA A 86 -11.75 9.50 -9.55
CA ALA A 86 -11.88 9.74 -8.12
C ALA A 86 -10.78 10.66 -7.57
N PHE A 87 -9.60 10.62 -8.18
CA PHE A 87 -8.45 11.44 -7.79
C PHE A 87 -7.39 11.50 -8.91
N GLU A 88 -6.56 12.52 -8.89
CA GLU A 88 -5.32 12.62 -9.66
C GLU A 88 -4.21 11.86 -8.91
N PRO A 89 -3.67 10.77 -9.46
CA PRO A 89 -2.58 10.03 -8.83
C PRO A 89 -1.23 10.69 -9.12
N VAL A 90 -0.42 10.88 -8.08
CA VAL A 90 0.97 11.35 -8.19
C VAL A 90 1.87 10.32 -7.54
N VAL A 91 2.77 9.70 -8.29
CA VAL A 91 3.72 8.70 -7.77
C VAL A 91 5.04 9.38 -7.41
N SER A 92 5.58 9.06 -6.24
CA SER A 92 6.90 9.54 -5.84
C SER A 92 7.54 8.64 -4.79
N ASP A 93 8.87 8.59 -4.80
CA ASP A 93 9.76 8.07 -3.77
C ASP A 93 10.69 9.18 -3.21
N ASP A 94 10.49 10.44 -3.65
CA ASP A 94 11.28 11.59 -3.17
C ASP A 94 10.79 12.04 -1.79
N VAL A 95 11.61 11.85 -0.78
CA VAL A 95 11.30 12.22 0.62
C VAL A 95 10.96 13.72 0.78
N ALA A 96 11.33 14.57 -0.17
CA ALA A 96 10.92 15.98 -0.22
C ALA A 96 9.39 16.15 -0.38
N MET A 97 8.63 15.10 -0.76
CA MET A 97 7.17 15.14 -0.75
C MET A 97 6.59 15.38 0.65
N TYR A 98 7.35 15.07 1.72
CA TYR A 98 6.96 15.32 3.10
C TYR A 98 7.25 16.74 3.61
N LEU A 99 7.79 17.62 2.77
CA LEU A 99 7.88 19.05 3.06
C LEU A 99 6.46 19.65 3.19
N PRO A 100 6.22 20.60 4.13
CA PRO A 100 4.89 21.22 4.31
C PRO A 100 4.32 21.82 3.02
N GLU A 101 5.15 22.46 2.19
CA GLU A 101 4.75 23.06 0.92
C GLU A 101 4.40 22.02 -0.16
N ASN A 102 4.83 20.76 0.00
CA ASN A 102 4.46 19.67 -0.89
C ASN A 102 3.25 18.92 -0.37
N LEU A 103 3.21 18.57 0.93
CA LEU A 103 2.08 17.86 1.54
C LEU A 103 0.76 18.59 1.34
N LYS A 104 0.74 19.92 1.44
CA LYS A 104 -0.48 20.71 1.24
C LYS A 104 -1.11 20.60 -0.15
N LYS A 105 -0.40 20.01 -1.12
CA LYS A 105 -0.88 19.79 -2.50
C LYS A 105 -1.70 18.50 -2.61
N PHE A 106 -1.75 17.69 -1.55
CA PHE A 106 -2.40 16.39 -1.54
C PHE A 106 -3.55 16.34 -0.54
N ASP A 107 -4.58 15.56 -0.85
CA ASP A 107 -5.70 15.27 0.04
C ASP A 107 -5.46 13.98 0.84
N ALA A 108 -4.74 13.02 0.25
CA ALA A 108 -4.36 11.77 0.90
C ALA A 108 -3.01 11.23 0.39
N ILE A 109 -2.41 10.35 1.20
CA ILE A 109 -1.23 9.56 0.83
C ILE A 109 -1.62 8.09 0.88
N VAL A 110 -1.33 7.36 -0.19
CA VAL A 110 -1.37 5.89 -0.25
C VAL A 110 0.04 5.37 0.00
N MET A 111 0.23 4.67 1.10
CA MET A 111 1.51 4.07 1.50
C MET A 111 1.63 2.67 0.90
N ASN A 112 2.29 2.60 -0.26
CA ASN A 112 2.43 1.39 -1.05
C ASN A 112 3.47 0.43 -0.44
N ASN A 113 3.02 -0.47 0.46
CA ASN A 113 3.90 -1.45 1.13
C ASN A 113 5.20 -0.81 1.66
N SER A 114 5.10 0.41 2.17
CA SER A 114 6.23 1.26 2.55
C SER A 114 7.03 0.62 3.67
N ASN A 115 8.23 0.15 3.35
CA ASN A 115 9.11 -0.58 4.24
C ASN A 115 10.34 0.26 4.61
N GLY A 116 11.05 -0.15 5.69
CA GLY A 116 12.25 0.51 6.17
C GLY A 116 12.02 1.92 6.74
N PRO A 117 13.07 2.70 6.94
CA PRO A 117 13.00 4.06 7.48
C PRO A 117 12.70 5.08 6.38
N TRP A 118 11.63 4.88 5.63
CA TRP A 118 11.33 5.59 4.39
C TRP A 118 11.17 7.12 4.52
N ILE A 119 10.99 7.67 5.71
CA ILE A 119 10.96 9.13 5.94
C ILE A 119 12.35 9.70 6.27
N ARG A 120 13.33 8.83 6.53
CA ARG A 120 14.72 9.25 6.78
C ARG A 120 15.38 9.68 5.48
N PRO A 121 15.87 10.91 5.36
CA PRO A 121 16.59 11.35 4.15
C PRO A 121 17.94 10.64 4.03
N MET A 122 18.38 10.46 2.80
CA MET A 122 19.75 10.04 2.49
C MET A 122 20.64 11.27 2.25
N GLU A 123 21.96 11.10 2.26
CA GLU A 123 22.90 12.19 1.98
C GLU A 123 22.59 12.94 0.67
N LYS A 124 22.18 12.22 -0.39
CA LYS A 124 21.78 12.78 -1.68
C LYS A 124 20.57 13.72 -1.61
N ASP A 125 19.76 13.60 -0.56
CA ASP A 125 18.53 14.38 -0.39
C ASP A 125 18.79 15.69 0.37
N MET A 126 19.89 15.76 1.13
CA MET A 126 20.23 16.91 1.97
C MET A 126 20.30 18.25 1.23
N PRO A 127 20.82 18.35 -0.01
CA PRO A 127 20.81 19.62 -0.76
C PRO A 127 19.40 20.20 -0.97
N LYS A 128 18.37 19.35 -1.07
CA LYS A 128 16.96 19.77 -1.21
C LYS A 128 16.33 20.13 0.14
N LEU A 129 16.80 19.53 1.23
CA LEU A 129 16.16 19.51 2.55
C LEU A 129 16.90 20.33 3.61
N GLY A 130 18.09 20.86 3.32
CA GLY A 130 19.00 21.49 4.28
C GLY A 130 18.44 22.72 5.01
N LYS A 131 17.30 23.25 4.60
CA LYS A 131 16.58 24.31 5.33
C LYS A 131 15.85 23.80 6.58
N LEU A 132 15.64 22.48 6.70
CA LEU A 132 14.90 21.84 7.80
C LEU A 132 15.77 21.47 8.99
N GLY A 133 17.09 21.32 8.79
CA GLY A 133 18.01 20.93 9.84
C GLY A 133 19.45 20.87 9.34
N ALA A 134 20.40 20.91 10.28
CA ALA A 134 21.83 20.89 9.98
C ALA A 134 22.36 19.49 9.63
N ASP A 135 21.63 18.46 10.02
CA ASP A 135 22.00 17.05 9.84
C ASP A 135 20.79 16.18 9.48
N ILE A 136 21.04 14.94 9.08
CA ILE A 136 20.01 13.96 8.68
C ILE A 136 18.98 13.76 9.77
N ASP A 137 19.38 13.65 11.04
CA ASP A 137 18.47 13.41 12.16
C ASP A 137 17.55 14.60 12.42
N GLY A 138 18.06 15.81 12.28
CA GLY A 138 17.29 17.05 12.38
C GLY A 138 16.25 17.16 11.26
N VAL A 139 16.67 16.86 10.04
CA VAL A 139 15.78 16.86 8.87
C VAL A 139 14.73 15.76 9.02
N GLU A 140 15.09 14.56 9.41
CA GLU A 140 14.13 13.47 9.65
C GLU A 140 13.06 13.86 10.68
N ARG A 141 13.46 14.44 11.82
CA ARG A 141 12.51 14.93 12.83
C ARG A 141 11.53 15.96 12.26
N ALA A 142 12.03 16.89 11.45
CA ALA A 142 11.19 17.90 10.83
C ALA A 142 10.20 17.31 9.81
N LEU A 143 10.62 16.33 9.00
CA LEU A 143 9.74 15.63 8.06
C LEU A 143 8.66 14.80 8.77
N ARG A 144 9.02 14.13 9.87
CA ARG A 144 8.08 13.40 10.73
C ARG A 144 7.01 14.32 11.30
N GLU A 145 7.42 15.46 11.86
CA GLU A 145 6.45 16.44 12.40
C GLU A 145 5.59 17.05 11.28
N SER A 146 6.18 17.32 10.11
CA SER A 146 5.44 17.80 8.94
C SER A 146 4.31 16.82 8.56
N LEU A 147 4.59 15.51 8.46
CA LEU A 147 3.58 14.51 8.17
C LEU A 147 2.49 14.45 9.25
N LEU A 148 2.88 14.34 10.52
CA LEU A 148 1.92 14.25 11.62
C LEU A 148 1.03 15.49 11.72
N SER A 149 1.61 16.67 11.55
CA SER A 149 0.89 17.95 11.54
C SER A 149 -0.09 18.04 10.37
N TRP A 150 0.35 17.62 9.18
CA TRP A 150 -0.50 17.60 7.99
C TRP A 150 -1.70 16.66 8.18
N VAL A 151 -1.49 15.44 8.74
CA VAL A 151 -2.61 14.53 9.03
C VAL A 151 -3.53 15.12 10.08
N ARG A 152 -3.00 15.64 11.22
CA ARG A 152 -3.82 16.28 12.27
C ARG A 152 -4.66 17.43 11.73
N SER A 153 -4.19 18.11 10.69
CA SER A 153 -4.90 19.23 10.05
C SER A 153 -5.97 18.80 9.04
N GLY A 154 -6.09 17.51 8.72
CA GLY A 154 -7.14 16.97 7.85
C GLY A 154 -6.65 16.09 6.70
N GLY A 155 -5.35 15.91 6.52
CA GLY A 155 -4.78 15.00 5.54
C GLY A 155 -5.18 13.55 5.78
N GLY A 156 -5.28 12.76 4.70
CA GLY A 156 -5.68 11.36 4.76
C GLY A 156 -4.52 10.39 4.58
N ILE A 157 -4.56 9.27 5.30
CA ILE A 157 -3.63 8.15 5.13
C ILE A 157 -4.40 6.92 4.71
N VAL A 158 -3.92 6.28 3.65
CA VAL A 158 -4.28 4.93 3.22
C VAL A 158 -3.03 4.08 3.33
N ALA A 159 -3.03 3.14 4.24
CA ALA A 159 -1.90 2.23 4.42
C ALA A 159 -2.37 0.80 4.21
N TYR A 160 -1.59 0.02 3.48
CA TYR A 160 -1.93 -1.39 3.32
C TYR A 160 -0.71 -2.27 3.49
N HIS A 161 -0.99 -3.47 3.93
CA HIS A 161 -0.06 -4.55 4.17
C HIS A 161 1.17 -4.07 4.96
N HIS A 162 2.39 -4.18 4.42
CA HIS A 162 3.63 -3.93 5.14
C HIS A 162 3.88 -2.44 5.47
N ALA A 163 3.00 -1.53 5.09
CA ALA A 163 3.13 -0.13 5.52
C ALA A 163 3.19 0.01 7.05
N VAL A 164 2.52 -0.87 7.80
CA VAL A 164 2.56 -0.92 9.28
C VAL A 164 3.92 -1.36 9.82
N GLY A 165 4.71 -2.08 9.03
CA GLY A 165 6.07 -2.53 9.39
C GLY A 165 7.16 -1.49 9.08
N GLY A 166 6.84 -0.39 8.42
CA GLY A 166 7.77 0.70 8.16
C GLY A 166 8.04 1.57 9.39
N ASN A 167 9.19 2.27 9.40
CA ASN A 167 9.56 3.21 10.45
C ASN A 167 9.38 2.68 11.88
N THR A 168 9.77 1.44 12.15
CA THR A 168 9.61 0.79 13.47
C THR A 168 10.30 1.53 14.61
N HIS A 169 11.29 2.37 14.30
CA HIS A 169 11.99 3.25 15.23
C HIS A 169 11.23 4.57 15.51
N TRP A 170 10.02 4.74 14.95
CA TRP A 170 9.18 5.93 15.11
C TRP A 170 7.81 5.58 15.70
N PRO A 171 7.69 5.53 17.05
CA PRO A 171 6.45 5.12 17.72
C PRO A 171 5.22 5.94 17.32
N GLN A 172 5.38 7.23 17.05
CA GLN A 172 4.26 8.10 16.66
C GLN A 172 3.67 7.71 15.29
N PHE A 173 4.45 7.04 14.42
CA PHE A 173 3.92 6.50 13.17
C PHE A 173 3.05 5.25 13.44
N GLN A 174 3.45 4.40 14.38
CA GLN A 174 2.62 3.28 14.84
C GLN A 174 1.32 3.79 15.48
N GLU A 175 1.41 4.85 16.30
CA GLU A 175 0.23 5.53 16.84
C GLU A 175 -0.65 6.15 15.74
N LEU A 176 -0.08 6.72 14.68
CA LEU A 176 -0.83 7.24 13.54
C LEU A 176 -1.64 6.12 12.86
N LEU A 177 -1.01 4.99 12.57
CA LEU A 177 -1.67 3.84 11.94
C LEU A 177 -2.59 3.08 12.90
N GLY A 178 -2.31 3.14 14.21
CA GLY A 178 -3.09 2.51 15.26
C GLY A 178 -2.64 1.11 15.64
N ALA A 179 -1.51 0.61 15.07
CA ALA A 179 -1.02 -0.73 15.35
C ALA A 179 0.49 -0.84 15.12
N GLY A 180 1.12 -1.77 15.84
CA GLY A 180 2.47 -2.24 15.58
C GLY A 180 2.44 -3.64 14.95
N TYR A 181 3.24 -3.88 13.91
CA TYR A 181 3.40 -5.20 13.30
C TYR A 181 3.97 -6.21 14.32
N TRP A 182 3.37 -7.41 14.37
CA TRP A 182 3.79 -8.47 15.29
C TRP A 182 3.92 -9.85 14.64
N GLY A 183 4.05 -9.93 13.34
CA GLY A 183 4.20 -11.17 12.59
C GLY A 183 3.03 -11.44 11.65
N HIS A 184 3.22 -12.46 10.83
CA HIS A 184 2.29 -12.90 9.78
C HIS A 184 2.10 -14.43 9.84
N PRO A 185 1.29 -14.94 10.79
CA PRO A 185 1.13 -16.37 11.00
C PRO A 185 0.57 -17.11 9.79
N TRP A 186 -0.30 -16.47 9.01
CA TRP A 186 -0.97 -17.09 7.87
C TRP A 186 -0.39 -16.55 6.54
N ASN A 187 -0.10 -17.46 5.62
CA ASN A 187 0.13 -17.22 4.22
C ASN A 187 -0.56 -18.34 3.44
N GLU A 188 -1.87 -18.38 3.58
CA GLU A 188 -2.75 -19.44 3.07
C GLU A 188 -4.18 -18.92 2.91
N GLU A 189 -5.11 -19.78 2.50
CA GLU A 189 -6.52 -19.41 2.43
C GLU A 189 -7.12 -19.29 3.83
N VAL A 190 -7.63 -18.09 4.14
CA VAL A 190 -8.26 -17.75 5.42
C VAL A 190 -9.71 -17.31 5.23
N GLY A 191 -10.50 -17.44 6.29
CA GLY A 191 -11.82 -16.82 6.39
C GLY A 191 -11.69 -15.37 6.83
N VAL A 192 -12.53 -14.50 6.26
CA VAL A 192 -12.64 -13.09 6.62
C VAL A 192 -14.08 -12.77 6.97
N GLU A 193 -14.28 -12.21 8.14
CA GLU A 193 -15.58 -11.71 8.59
C GLU A 193 -15.66 -10.19 8.51
N LEU A 194 -16.86 -9.70 8.24
CA LEU A 194 -17.18 -8.28 8.25
C LEU A 194 -17.67 -7.91 9.64
N ASP A 195 -16.90 -7.12 10.39
CA ASP A 195 -17.32 -6.61 11.71
C ASP A 195 -18.53 -5.66 11.58
N GLU A 196 -18.62 -4.92 10.47
CA GLU A 196 -19.71 -4.00 10.19
C GLU A 196 -20.22 -4.18 8.74
N PRO A 197 -21.04 -5.21 8.42
CA PRO A 197 -21.43 -5.54 7.04
C PRO A 197 -22.04 -4.39 6.24
N GLY A 198 -22.72 -3.44 6.91
CA GLY A 198 -23.32 -2.25 6.30
C GLY A 198 -22.41 -1.05 6.15
N HIS A 199 -21.14 -1.15 6.54
CA HIS A 199 -20.22 -0.03 6.49
C HIS A 199 -19.86 0.34 5.03
N PRO A 200 -19.87 1.64 4.63
CA PRO A 200 -19.63 2.04 3.24
C PRO A 200 -18.30 1.56 2.63
N LEU A 201 -17.24 1.44 3.44
CA LEU A 201 -15.96 0.93 2.98
C LEU A 201 -15.99 -0.58 2.66
N LEU A 202 -17.02 -1.29 3.13
CA LEU A 202 -17.22 -2.73 2.89
C LEU A 202 -18.24 -3.02 1.80
N ALA A 203 -18.78 -1.99 1.12
CA ALA A 203 -19.79 -2.17 0.08
C ALA A 203 -19.35 -3.15 -1.03
N ALA A 204 -18.05 -3.28 -1.30
CA ALA A 204 -17.48 -4.24 -2.24
C ALA A 204 -17.82 -5.69 -1.92
N PHE A 205 -17.99 -6.03 -0.63
CA PHE A 205 -18.22 -7.41 -0.15
C PHE A 205 -19.71 -7.77 -0.01
N GLU A 206 -20.61 -6.83 -0.30
CA GLU A 206 -22.07 -7.04 -0.34
C GLU A 206 -22.65 -7.63 0.96
N GLY A 207 -22.05 -7.27 2.11
CA GLY A 207 -22.47 -7.71 3.44
C GLY A 207 -22.19 -9.19 3.74
N ARG A 208 -21.31 -9.85 2.99
CA ARG A 208 -21.03 -11.28 3.14
C ARG A 208 -19.58 -11.53 3.55
N ASN A 209 -19.37 -12.40 4.52
CA ASN A 209 -18.08 -12.96 4.83
C ASN A 209 -17.52 -13.70 3.61
N PHE A 210 -16.21 -13.76 3.49
CA PHE A 210 -15.56 -14.34 2.32
C PHE A 210 -14.28 -15.09 2.70
N ARG A 211 -13.69 -15.77 1.74
CA ARG A 211 -12.39 -16.43 1.88
C ARG A 211 -11.41 -15.88 0.85
N LEU A 212 -10.14 -15.81 1.22
CA LEU A 212 -9.07 -15.45 0.28
C LEU A 212 -7.74 -16.06 0.73
N ALA A 213 -6.87 -16.33 -0.23
CA ALA A 213 -5.46 -16.68 0.04
C ALA A 213 -4.64 -15.38 0.09
N GLU A 214 -4.02 -15.13 1.24
CA GLU A 214 -3.26 -13.89 1.48
C GLU A 214 -2.31 -14.07 2.68
N GLU A 215 -1.27 -13.23 2.76
CA GLU A 215 -0.48 -13.11 3.98
C GLU A 215 -1.20 -12.24 5.01
N ILE A 216 -1.47 -12.79 6.18
CA ILE A 216 -2.26 -12.13 7.21
C ILE A 216 -1.39 -11.79 8.42
N PHE A 217 -1.46 -10.52 8.83
CA PHE A 217 -0.74 -9.98 9.97
C PHE A 217 -1.52 -10.11 11.27
N GLN A 218 -0.78 -10.20 12.36
CA GLN A 218 -1.27 -9.89 13.70
C GLN A 218 -0.55 -8.65 14.23
N PHE A 219 -1.17 -8.00 15.21
CA PHE A 219 -0.74 -6.68 15.68
C PHE A 219 -0.53 -6.66 17.19
N ARG A 220 0.45 -5.86 17.61
CA ARG A 220 0.71 -5.49 19.00
C ARG A 220 0.40 -4.02 19.24
N GLU A 221 0.58 -3.57 20.48
CA GLU A 221 0.48 -2.15 20.82
C GLU A 221 1.12 -1.23 19.77
N PRO A 222 0.45 -0.11 19.45
CA PRO A 222 -0.68 0.50 20.13
C PRO A 222 -2.07 -0.01 19.68
N TYR A 223 -2.17 -1.21 19.04
CA TYR A 223 -3.43 -1.79 18.61
C TYR A 223 -4.42 -1.96 19.78
N SER A 224 -5.64 -1.47 19.61
CA SER A 224 -6.76 -1.68 20.52
C SER A 224 -8.08 -1.44 19.79
N ARG A 225 -9.05 -2.35 19.93
CA ARG A 225 -10.42 -2.18 19.39
C ARG A 225 -11.15 -0.98 19.97
N GLU A 226 -10.79 -0.52 21.17
CA GLU A 226 -11.34 0.70 21.75
C GLU A 226 -10.93 1.98 21.03
N LYS A 227 -9.75 1.94 20.34
CA LYS A 227 -9.16 3.08 19.63
C LYS A 227 -9.38 3.02 18.13
N LEU A 228 -9.77 1.84 17.62
CA LEU A 228 -9.90 1.55 16.20
C LEU A 228 -11.32 1.11 15.88
N ARG A 229 -11.88 1.61 14.79
CA ARG A 229 -13.08 1.04 14.23
C ARG A 229 -12.69 -0.06 13.25
N VAL A 230 -12.70 -1.30 13.74
CA VAL A 230 -12.36 -2.47 12.95
C VAL A 230 -13.50 -2.78 12.00
N LEU A 231 -13.16 -3.07 10.75
CA LEU A 231 -14.10 -3.32 9.66
C LEU A 231 -14.05 -4.76 9.18
N LEU A 232 -12.86 -5.35 9.14
CA LEU A 232 -12.62 -6.74 8.75
C LEU A 232 -11.78 -7.42 9.82
N SER A 233 -12.13 -8.64 10.15
CA SER A 233 -11.39 -9.53 11.05
C SER A 233 -11.18 -10.91 10.42
N LEU A 234 -10.19 -11.63 10.94
CA LEU A 234 -9.99 -13.04 10.65
C LEU A 234 -11.15 -13.85 11.24
N ASP A 235 -11.83 -14.63 10.42
CA ASP A 235 -12.79 -15.62 10.89
C ASP A 235 -12.03 -16.83 11.45
N THR A 236 -11.80 -16.81 12.76
CA THR A 236 -11.06 -17.87 13.47
C THR A 236 -11.80 -19.21 13.49
N GLY A 237 -13.13 -19.20 13.28
CA GLY A 237 -13.96 -20.40 13.21
C GLY A 237 -13.77 -21.19 11.91
N THR A 238 -13.33 -20.53 10.85
CA THR A 238 -13.14 -21.16 9.52
C THR A 238 -11.69 -21.10 9.03
N THR A 239 -10.78 -20.48 9.80
CA THR A 239 -9.35 -20.40 9.51
C THR A 239 -8.58 -21.44 10.30
N ASN A 240 -7.48 -21.94 9.73
CA ASN A 240 -6.57 -22.83 10.42
C ASN A 240 -5.82 -22.07 11.54
N MET A 241 -6.21 -22.29 12.79
CA MET A 241 -5.57 -21.69 13.97
C MET A 241 -4.39 -22.52 14.50
N GLY A 242 -4.05 -23.65 13.87
CA GLY A 242 -2.91 -24.50 14.24
C GLY A 242 -1.58 -24.08 13.64
N VAL A 243 -1.47 -22.88 13.08
CA VAL A 243 -0.23 -22.37 12.46
C VAL A 243 0.76 -21.86 13.51
N PRO A 244 2.09 -21.91 13.24
CA PRO A 244 3.09 -21.32 14.14
C PRO A 244 3.01 -19.79 14.14
N TRP A 245 3.64 -19.17 15.14
CA TRP A 245 3.82 -17.71 15.29
C TRP A 245 2.56 -16.93 15.67
N ILE A 246 1.48 -17.56 16.04
CA ILE A 246 0.38 -16.85 16.69
C ILE A 246 0.87 -16.41 18.07
N HIS A 247 0.88 -15.08 18.30
CA HIS A 247 1.31 -14.48 19.57
C HIS A 247 0.12 -14.00 20.41
N ARG A 248 -1.04 -13.80 19.76
CA ARG A 248 -2.27 -13.34 20.41
C ARG A 248 -3.04 -14.54 20.96
N ASP A 249 -3.52 -14.43 22.19
CA ASP A 249 -4.31 -15.43 22.90
C ASP A 249 -5.78 -15.02 23.06
N ASP A 250 -6.14 -13.81 22.62
CA ASP A 250 -7.48 -13.23 22.71
C ASP A 250 -8.34 -13.47 21.45
N ASN A 251 -7.81 -14.16 20.44
CA ASN A 251 -8.45 -14.41 19.15
C ASN A 251 -8.88 -13.14 18.38
N ASP A 252 -8.28 -12.00 18.69
CA ASP A 252 -8.55 -10.72 18.01
C ASP A 252 -7.52 -10.43 16.92
N PHE A 253 -7.90 -10.68 15.68
CA PHE A 253 -7.04 -10.49 14.49
C PHE A 253 -7.74 -9.58 13.50
N ALA A 254 -7.65 -8.25 13.74
CA ALA A 254 -8.18 -7.26 12.81
C ALA A 254 -7.42 -7.27 11.49
N LEU A 255 -8.15 -7.14 10.36
CA LEU A 255 -7.58 -7.12 9.01
C LEU A 255 -7.72 -5.75 8.34
N ALA A 256 -8.72 -4.97 8.70
CA ALA A 256 -8.89 -3.60 8.21
C ALA A 256 -9.59 -2.74 9.25
N TRP A 257 -9.21 -1.46 9.30
CA TRP A 257 -9.84 -0.50 10.20
C TRP A 257 -9.76 0.93 9.68
N VAL A 258 -10.57 1.78 10.30
CA VAL A 258 -10.47 3.24 10.18
C VAL A 258 -10.29 3.87 11.55
N ARG A 259 -9.64 5.02 11.56
CA ARG A 259 -9.56 5.86 12.75
C ARG A 259 -9.38 7.34 12.41
N PRO A 260 -9.82 8.25 13.26
CA PRO A 260 -9.42 9.65 13.19
C PRO A 260 -7.99 9.83 13.73
N TYR A 261 -7.29 10.85 13.21
CA TYR A 261 -6.04 11.35 13.78
C TYR A 261 -6.07 12.89 13.71
N GLY A 262 -6.49 13.55 14.80
CA GLY A 262 -6.89 14.94 14.76
C GLY A 262 -8.09 15.14 13.83
N LYS A 263 -7.96 16.00 12.81
CA LYS A 263 -8.97 16.19 11.76
C LYS A 263 -8.77 15.24 10.58
N GLY A 264 -7.66 14.50 10.55
CA GLY A 264 -7.31 13.57 9.49
C GLY A 264 -8.01 12.23 9.62
N ARG A 265 -7.88 11.42 8.60
CA ARG A 265 -8.53 10.12 8.46
C ARG A 265 -7.50 9.08 8.07
N VAL A 266 -7.48 7.98 8.78
CA VAL A 266 -6.58 6.85 8.51
C VAL A 266 -7.44 5.64 8.16
N PHE A 267 -7.12 5.02 7.05
CA PHE A 267 -7.61 3.71 6.64
C PHE A 267 -6.42 2.77 6.52
N TYR A 268 -6.51 1.61 7.15
CA TYR A 268 -5.54 0.53 7.02
C TYR A 268 -6.23 -0.77 6.61
N THR A 269 -5.56 -1.57 5.80
CA THR A 269 -5.90 -2.97 5.53
C THR A 269 -4.64 -3.82 5.45
N THR A 270 -4.66 -5.02 6.06
CA THR A 270 -3.55 -5.97 5.96
C THR A 270 -3.45 -6.63 4.59
N LEU A 271 -4.52 -6.57 3.81
CA LEU A 271 -4.56 -7.17 2.48
C LEU A 271 -3.64 -6.43 1.51
N GLY A 272 -3.02 -7.15 0.56
CA GLY A 272 -2.16 -6.56 -0.47
C GLY A 272 -0.74 -7.11 -0.52
N HIS A 273 -0.49 -8.28 0.06
CA HIS A 273 0.79 -9.00 -0.07
C HIS A 273 0.95 -9.56 -1.47
N ASP A 274 -0.04 -10.33 -1.91
CA ASP A 274 0.07 -11.06 -3.16
C ASP A 274 -0.25 -10.21 -4.40
N PRO A 275 0.46 -10.39 -5.53
CA PRO A 275 0.19 -9.66 -6.77
C PRO A 275 -1.26 -9.79 -7.25
N GLN A 276 -1.90 -10.95 -7.01
CA GLN A 276 -3.28 -11.19 -7.42
C GLN A 276 -4.29 -10.25 -6.74
N MET A 277 -3.96 -9.66 -5.61
CA MET A 277 -4.82 -8.66 -4.97
C MET A 277 -5.04 -7.45 -5.88
N TYR A 278 -4.04 -7.08 -6.69
CA TYR A 278 -4.12 -5.90 -7.55
C TYR A 278 -4.89 -6.10 -8.86
N TRP A 279 -5.40 -7.31 -9.10
CA TRP A 279 -6.44 -7.60 -10.10
C TRP A 279 -7.66 -8.32 -9.51
N ASN A 280 -7.83 -8.26 -8.18
CA ASN A 280 -9.05 -8.67 -7.51
C ASN A 280 -10.02 -7.47 -7.45
N PRO A 281 -11.20 -7.52 -8.12
CA PRO A 281 -12.10 -6.38 -8.20
C PRO A 281 -12.73 -6.02 -6.84
N LEU A 282 -12.85 -6.96 -5.90
CA LEU A 282 -13.35 -6.67 -4.55
C LEU A 282 -12.34 -5.86 -3.75
N PHE A 283 -11.07 -6.29 -3.76
CA PHE A 283 -9.99 -5.58 -3.11
C PHE A 283 -9.81 -4.17 -3.68
N LEU A 284 -9.79 -4.02 -5.02
CA LEU A 284 -9.61 -2.71 -5.64
C LEU A 284 -10.76 -1.75 -5.33
N ARG A 285 -12.00 -2.23 -5.23
CA ARG A 285 -13.14 -1.41 -4.78
C ARG A 285 -13.04 -1.05 -3.31
N HIS A 286 -12.59 -1.97 -2.46
CA HIS A 286 -12.35 -1.71 -1.04
C HIS A 286 -11.28 -0.63 -0.83
N VAL A 287 -10.14 -0.74 -1.51
CA VAL A 287 -9.06 0.25 -1.43
C VAL A 287 -9.50 1.60 -2.01
N LEU A 288 -10.26 1.63 -3.12
CA LEU A 288 -10.81 2.86 -3.68
C LEU A 288 -11.72 3.57 -2.67
N ALA A 289 -12.59 2.83 -1.98
CA ALA A 289 -13.43 3.39 -0.93
C ALA A 289 -12.57 3.95 0.23
N GLY A 290 -11.52 3.24 0.62
CA GLY A 290 -10.52 3.70 1.60
C GLY A 290 -9.83 5.00 1.18
N ILE A 291 -9.43 5.12 -0.09
CA ILE A 291 -8.82 6.35 -0.62
C ILE A 291 -9.83 7.50 -0.58
N GLN A 292 -11.07 7.29 -1.01
CA GLN A 292 -12.10 8.33 -1.00
C GLN A 292 -12.54 8.72 0.42
N PHE A 293 -12.53 7.78 1.37
CA PHE A 293 -12.69 8.08 2.79
C PHE A 293 -11.54 8.96 3.30
N ALA A 294 -10.30 8.57 3.07
CA ALA A 294 -9.12 9.31 3.50
C ALA A 294 -9.09 10.73 2.89
N ALA A 295 -9.44 10.87 1.60
CA ALA A 295 -9.56 12.15 0.93
C ALA A 295 -10.77 13.00 1.40
N GLY A 296 -11.70 12.42 2.19
CA GLY A 296 -12.85 13.13 2.76
C GLY A 296 -14.11 13.18 1.90
N ASP A 297 -14.16 12.40 0.83
CA ASP A 297 -15.33 12.31 -0.05
C ASP A 297 -16.36 11.33 0.46
N LEU A 298 -15.92 10.13 0.87
CA LEU A 298 -16.79 9.10 1.43
C LEU A 298 -17.00 9.37 2.93
N ALA A 299 -18.24 9.69 3.28
CA ALA A 299 -18.63 9.82 4.69
C ALA A 299 -18.88 8.42 5.28
N VAL A 300 -18.51 8.25 6.53
CA VAL A 300 -18.83 7.04 7.31
C VAL A 300 -19.69 7.44 8.50
N PRO A 301 -20.63 6.59 8.95
CA PRO A 301 -21.35 6.80 10.19
C PRO A 301 -20.39 6.99 11.36
N GLN A 302 -20.75 7.86 12.32
CA GLN A 302 -20.00 8.02 13.57
C GLN A 302 -20.22 6.83 14.49
#